data_e4296593682faa09dfc2e2746c90ff1e
#
_entry.id   e4296593682faa09dfc2e2746c90ff1e
#
_cell.length_a   1.000
_cell.length_b   1.000
_cell.length_c   1.000
_cell.angle_alpha   90.00
_cell.angle_beta   90.00
_cell.angle_gamma   90.00
#
_symmetry.space_group_name_H-M   'P 1'
#
loop_
_entity.id
_entity.type
_entity.pdbx_description
1 polymer ?
#
loop_
_entity_poly.entity_id
_entity_poly.type
_entity_poly.pdbx_seq_one_letter_code
_entity_poly.pdbx_strand_id
1 'polypeptide(L)'
;MIAFIEGTLQECQLNLAIIQVSGIGYETYIPLTTSEKLPALGQQVKLFTHASYREDSQTLYGFIDRESRDFFKMIVDKVSGIGPKIALNLLGSLSLPMLKTSIASGDVGMLSKAQGLGKKTAERIVVELKDKVLPKSEVLKASNDGNSGKREAKDELPVEFVTYHDAVSALLTLGYKAIDADQAVRKASESLGADAVSYTHLTLPTIFRV
;
A
#
# COMPACT_ATOMS: atom_id res chain seq x y z
N MET A 1 -12.44 3.89 17.27
CA MET A 1 -12.18 3.89 15.82
C MET A 1 -12.54 2.53 15.26
N ILE A 2 -13.34 2.47 14.17
CA ILE A 2 -13.77 1.21 13.55
C ILE A 2 -12.72 0.85 12.48
N ALA A 3 -12.04 -0.29 12.64
CA ALA A 3 -10.94 -0.72 11.77
C ALA A 3 -11.40 -1.58 10.58
N PHE A 4 -12.46 -2.34 10.77
CA PHE A 4 -13.16 -3.12 9.76
C PHE A 4 -14.59 -3.37 10.21
N ILE A 5 -15.47 -3.69 9.27
CA ILE A 5 -16.81 -4.21 9.51
C ILE A 5 -16.97 -5.51 8.74
N GLU A 6 -17.62 -6.49 9.36
CA GLU A 6 -17.90 -7.80 8.77
C GLU A 6 -19.34 -8.18 9.06
N GLY A 7 -20.13 -8.41 8.04
CA GLY A 7 -21.57 -8.65 8.16
C GLY A 7 -22.23 -8.88 6.81
N THR A 8 -23.54 -8.79 6.80
CA THR A 8 -24.36 -9.02 5.60
C THR A 8 -24.53 -7.73 4.80
N LEU A 9 -24.25 -7.77 3.50
CA LEU A 9 -24.47 -6.65 2.59
C LEU A 9 -25.99 -6.48 2.36
N GLN A 10 -26.55 -5.39 2.86
CA GLN A 10 -27.98 -5.07 2.73
C GLN A 10 -28.28 -4.22 1.50
N GLU A 11 -27.44 -3.22 1.26
CA GLU A 11 -27.58 -2.31 0.12
C GLU A 11 -26.22 -2.02 -0.47
N CYS A 12 -26.19 -1.85 -1.80
CA CYS A 12 -25.01 -1.42 -2.54
C CYS A 12 -25.43 -0.44 -3.63
N GLN A 13 -24.87 0.76 -3.57
CA GLN A 13 -24.95 1.78 -4.61
C GLN A 13 -23.54 2.06 -5.15
N LEU A 14 -23.42 2.91 -6.17
CA LEU A 14 -22.13 3.21 -6.81
C LEU A 14 -21.01 3.60 -5.83
N ASN A 15 -21.36 4.34 -4.79
CA ASN A 15 -20.39 4.89 -3.82
C ASN A 15 -20.80 4.70 -2.37
N LEU A 16 -21.78 3.86 -2.09
CA LEU A 16 -22.34 3.63 -0.77
C LEU A 16 -22.68 2.15 -0.59
N ALA A 17 -22.36 1.59 0.56
CA ALA A 17 -22.81 0.26 0.96
C ALA A 17 -23.35 0.30 2.40
N ILE A 18 -24.43 -0.44 2.65
CA ILE A 18 -24.96 -0.67 3.99
C ILE A 18 -24.67 -2.12 4.39
N ILE A 19 -23.94 -2.28 5.47
CA ILE A 19 -23.55 -3.59 6.00
C ILE A 19 -24.20 -3.77 7.36
N GLN A 20 -24.98 -4.83 7.49
CA GLN A 20 -25.63 -5.20 8.73
C GLN A 20 -24.71 -6.07 9.57
N VAL A 21 -24.45 -5.63 10.79
CA VAL A 21 -23.67 -6.37 11.79
C VAL A 21 -24.50 -6.43 13.06
N SER A 22 -24.91 -7.63 13.46
CA SER A 22 -25.68 -7.86 14.71
C SER A 22 -26.91 -6.96 14.87
N GLY A 23 -27.65 -6.73 13.79
CA GLY A 23 -28.86 -5.91 13.78
C GLY A 23 -28.64 -4.41 13.58
N ILE A 24 -27.39 -3.94 13.49
CA ILE A 24 -27.04 -2.54 13.22
C ILE A 24 -26.59 -2.42 11.76
N GLY A 25 -27.19 -1.46 11.02
CA GLY A 25 -26.76 -1.11 9.65
C GLY A 25 -25.67 -0.03 9.69
N TYR A 26 -24.49 -0.36 9.13
CA TYR A 26 -23.40 0.59 8.97
C TYR A 26 -23.40 1.14 7.55
N GLU A 27 -23.69 2.43 7.43
CA GLU A 27 -23.55 3.15 6.17
C GLU A 27 -22.07 3.47 5.92
N THR A 28 -21.56 3.05 4.77
CA THR A 28 -20.13 3.13 4.46
C THR A 28 -19.94 3.64 3.04
N TYR A 29 -19.22 4.74 2.89
CA TYR A 29 -18.83 5.25 1.58
C TYR A 29 -17.69 4.43 1.00
N ILE A 30 -17.84 3.99 -0.24
CA ILE A 30 -16.90 3.09 -0.92
C ILE A 30 -16.47 3.66 -2.27
N PRO A 31 -15.23 3.42 -2.75
CA PRO A 31 -14.87 3.73 -4.12
C PRO A 31 -15.56 2.77 -5.10
N LEU A 32 -15.75 3.21 -6.35
CA LEU A 32 -16.38 2.40 -7.39
C LEU A 32 -15.67 1.06 -7.59
N THR A 33 -14.35 1.04 -7.56
CA THR A 33 -13.55 -0.19 -7.64
C THR A 33 -13.82 -1.20 -6.51
N THR A 34 -14.30 -0.73 -5.36
CA THR A 34 -14.77 -1.59 -4.26
C THR A 34 -16.19 -2.06 -4.55
N SER A 35 -17.09 -1.16 -4.98
CA SER A 35 -18.48 -1.52 -5.31
C SER A 35 -18.55 -2.66 -6.34
N GLU A 36 -17.71 -2.62 -7.38
CA GLU A 36 -17.64 -3.66 -8.43
C GLU A 36 -17.18 -5.03 -7.92
N LYS A 37 -16.49 -5.08 -6.77
CA LYS A 37 -15.98 -6.31 -6.16
C LYS A 37 -16.85 -6.84 -5.02
N LEU A 38 -17.90 -6.11 -4.63
CA LEU A 38 -18.80 -6.56 -3.59
C LEU A 38 -19.61 -7.78 -4.04
N PRO A 39 -19.93 -8.69 -3.11
CA PRO A 39 -20.80 -9.83 -3.40
C PRO A 39 -22.25 -9.39 -3.64
N ALA A 40 -23.13 -10.31 -4.00
CA ALA A 40 -24.55 -10.05 -4.12
C ALA A 40 -25.17 -9.66 -2.77
N LEU A 41 -26.26 -8.89 -2.83
CA LEU A 41 -27.03 -8.51 -1.64
C LEU A 41 -27.43 -9.76 -0.82
N GLY A 42 -27.40 -9.63 0.49
CA GLY A 42 -27.68 -10.72 1.43
C GLY A 42 -26.45 -11.60 1.72
N GLN A 43 -25.33 -11.45 1.06
CA GLN A 43 -24.11 -12.22 1.33
C GLN A 43 -23.20 -11.55 2.35
N GLN A 44 -22.32 -12.35 2.96
CA GLN A 44 -21.32 -11.87 3.91
C GLN A 44 -20.21 -11.09 3.19
N VAL A 45 -19.84 -9.98 3.77
CA VAL A 45 -18.77 -9.12 3.28
C VAL A 45 -17.94 -8.59 4.44
N LYS A 46 -16.65 -8.41 4.20
CA LYS A 46 -15.74 -7.72 5.10
C LYS A 46 -15.15 -6.51 4.39
N LEU A 47 -15.29 -5.33 5.00
CA LEU A 47 -14.66 -4.10 4.54
C LEU A 47 -13.70 -3.56 5.59
N PHE A 48 -12.51 -3.20 5.15
CA PHE A 48 -11.56 -2.42 5.97
C PHE A 48 -11.99 -0.97 5.95
N THR A 49 -12.06 -0.35 7.13
CA THR A 49 -12.69 0.95 7.26
C THR A 49 -11.73 2.02 7.76
N HIS A 50 -12.00 3.25 7.35
CA HIS A 50 -11.44 4.47 7.88
C HIS A 50 -12.59 5.36 8.36
N ALA A 51 -12.61 5.69 9.64
CA ALA A 51 -13.62 6.58 10.22
C ALA A 51 -13.07 8.01 10.27
N SER A 52 -13.79 8.95 9.69
CA SER A 52 -13.53 10.37 9.76
C SER A 52 -14.54 11.01 10.73
N TYR A 53 -14.02 11.66 11.75
CA TYR A 53 -14.81 12.36 12.76
C TYR A 53 -14.62 13.86 12.57
N ARG A 54 -15.73 14.59 12.43
CA ARG A 54 -15.79 16.05 12.42
C ARG A 54 -16.76 16.49 13.52
N GLU A 55 -16.78 17.77 13.82
CA GLU A 55 -17.67 18.33 14.85
C GLU A 55 -19.14 18.04 14.56
N ASP A 56 -19.52 18.06 13.29
CA ASP A 56 -20.90 17.96 12.79
C ASP A 56 -21.22 16.60 12.13
N SER A 57 -20.24 15.74 11.91
CA SER A 57 -20.44 14.51 11.15
C SER A 57 -19.46 13.39 11.49
N GLN A 58 -19.96 12.17 11.40
CA GLN A 58 -19.18 10.94 11.47
C GLN A 58 -19.37 10.19 10.17
N THR A 59 -18.29 9.95 9.45
CA THR A 59 -18.35 9.29 8.15
C THR A 59 -17.43 8.07 8.14
N LEU A 60 -17.97 6.94 7.65
CA LEU A 60 -17.22 5.70 7.49
C LEU A 60 -16.89 5.49 6.02
N TYR A 61 -15.62 5.21 5.73
CA TYR A 61 -15.12 4.90 4.39
C TYR A 61 -14.67 3.44 4.37
N GLY A 62 -15.11 2.65 3.38
CA GLY A 62 -14.87 1.22 3.30
C GLY A 62 -14.13 0.80 2.05
N PHE A 63 -13.26 -0.22 2.20
CA PHE A 63 -12.38 -0.74 1.15
C PHE A 63 -12.35 -2.25 1.21
N ILE A 64 -12.24 -2.90 0.05
CA ILE A 64 -12.21 -4.37 -0.01
C ILE A 64 -10.92 -4.96 0.60
N ASP A 65 -9.84 -4.21 0.57
CA ASP A 65 -8.55 -4.62 1.11
C ASP A 65 -7.92 -3.54 2.00
N ARG A 66 -6.99 -3.98 2.84
CA ARG A 66 -6.28 -3.13 3.78
C ARG A 66 -5.37 -2.12 3.08
N GLU A 67 -4.79 -2.52 1.98
CA GLU A 67 -3.84 -1.69 1.22
C GLU A 67 -4.54 -0.46 0.63
N SER A 68 -5.72 -0.64 0.03
CA SER A 68 -6.55 0.46 -0.47
C SER A 68 -6.99 1.42 0.64
N ARG A 69 -7.36 0.90 1.82
CA ARG A 69 -7.67 1.73 3.00
C ARG A 69 -6.47 2.54 3.46
N ASP A 70 -5.30 1.93 3.56
CA ASP A 70 -4.09 2.60 4.03
C ASP A 70 -3.62 3.65 3.02
N PHE A 71 -3.77 3.36 1.73
CA PHE A 71 -3.49 4.32 0.67
C PHE A 71 -4.46 5.51 0.68
N PHE A 72 -5.76 5.26 0.87
CA PHE A 72 -6.74 6.33 1.07
C PHE A 72 -6.37 7.24 2.24
N LYS A 73 -6.05 6.65 3.39
CA LYS A 73 -5.60 7.37 4.58
C LYS A 73 -4.35 8.21 4.28
N MET A 74 -3.38 7.64 3.59
CA MET A 74 -2.15 8.33 3.21
C MET A 74 -2.42 9.55 2.32
N ILE A 75 -3.34 9.45 1.35
CA ILE A 75 -3.75 10.60 0.51
C ILE A 75 -4.36 11.69 1.36
N VAL A 76 -5.36 11.35 2.18
CA VAL A 76 -6.11 12.32 2.98
C VAL A 76 -5.23 13.01 4.03
N ASP A 77 -4.32 12.25 4.66
CA ASP A 77 -3.45 12.77 5.74
C ASP A 77 -2.25 13.57 5.20
N LYS A 78 -1.77 13.25 4.00
CA LYS A 78 -0.50 13.79 3.51
C LYS A 78 -0.65 14.82 2.40
N VAL A 79 -1.71 14.73 1.58
CA VAL A 79 -1.86 15.63 0.44
C VAL A 79 -2.75 16.80 0.78
N SER A 80 -2.13 17.97 0.90
CA SER A 80 -2.87 19.21 1.19
C SER A 80 -3.90 19.53 0.09
N GLY A 81 -5.13 19.82 0.51
CA GLY A 81 -6.23 20.17 -0.40
C GLY A 81 -6.97 18.97 -0.99
N ILE A 82 -6.66 17.74 -0.57
CA ILE A 82 -7.44 16.56 -0.93
C ILE A 82 -8.23 16.09 0.29
N GLY A 83 -9.56 16.20 0.16
CA GLY A 83 -10.47 15.62 1.15
C GLY A 83 -10.87 14.18 0.80
N PRO A 84 -11.59 13.52 1.73
CA PRO A 84 -12.04 12.13 1.55
C PRO A 84 -12.82 11.88 0.25
N LYS A 85 -13.68 12.83 -0.17
CA LYS A 85 -14.47 12.69 -1.40
C LYS A 85 -13.58 12.59 -2.65
N ILE A 86 -12.56 13.43 -2.75
CA ILE A 86 -11.62 13.40 -3.90
C ILE A 86 -10.77 12.14 -3.84
N ALA A 87 -10.33 11.72 -2.67
CA ALA A 87 -9.57 10.49 -2.49
C ALA A 87 -10.37 9.24 -2.88
N LEU A 88 -11.69 9.19 -2.54
CA LEU A 88 -12.58 8.12 -3.00
C LEU A 88 -12.73 8.09 -4.53
N ASN A 89 -12.94 9.26 -5.14
CA ASN A 89 -13.05 9.36 -6.59
C ASN A 89 -11.77 8.90 -7.30
N LEU A 90 -10.62 9.24 -6.75
CA LEU A 90 -9.33 8.80 -7.28
C LEU A 90 -9.19 7.27 -7.23
N LEU A 91 -9.48 6.66 -6.09
CA LEU A 91 -9.48 5.20 -5.91
C LEU A 91 -10.61 4.50 -6.67
N GLY A 92 -11.69 5.20 -7.01
CA GLY A 92 -12.78 4.70 -7.84
C GLY A 92 -12.47 4.76 -9.34
N SER A 93 -11.61 5.68 -9.77
CA SER A 93 -11.28 5.89 -11.18
C SER A 93 -10.16 5.00 -11.70
N LEU A 94 -9.23 4.61 -10.83
CA LEU A 94 -8.05 3.83 -11.18
C LEU A 94 -7.83 2.73 -10.15
N SER A 95 -7.36 1.57 -10.59
CA SER A 95 -6.94 0.52 -9.67
C SER A 95 -5.72 0.95 -8.85
N LEU A 96 -5.56 0.41 -7.64
CA LEU A 96 -4.46 0.77 -6.75
C LEU A 96 -3.06 0.59 -7.38
N PRO A 97 -2.77 -0.50 -8.12
CA PRO A 97 -1.49 -0.64 -8.83
C PRO A 97 -1.27 0.46 -9.87
N MET A 98 -2.31 0.81 -10.66
CA MET A 98 -2.22 1.89 -11.65
C MET A 98 -1.98 3.25 -10.99
N LEU A 99 -2.64 3.53 -9.87
CA LEU A 99 -2.41 4.75 -9.09
C LEU A 99 -0.97 4.84 -8.61
N LYS A 100 -0.44 3.78 -8.03
CA LYS A 100 0.96 3.73 -7.58
C LYS A 100 1.94 3.95 -8.73
N THR A 101 1.72 3.28 -9.86
CA THR A 101 2.56 3.45 -11.06
C THR A 101 2.49 4.87 -11.60
N SER A 102 1.29 5.46 -11.71
CA SER A 102 1.12 6.83 -12.20
C SER A 102 1.78 7.87 -11.29
N ILE A 103 1.74 7.66 -9.97
CA ILE A 103 2.43 8.53 -9.01
C ILE A 103 3.95 8.38 -9.13
N ALA A 104 4.45 7.15 -9.21
CA ALA A 104 5.88 6.86 -9.33
C ALA A 104 6.48 7.44 -10.62
N SER A 105 5.77 7.29 -11.75
CA SER A 105 6.17 7.84 -13.06
C SER A 105 5.94 9.34 -13.20
N GLY A 106 5.15 9.96 -12.30
CA GLY A 106 4.79 11.36 -12.40
C GLY A 106 3.73 11.67 -13.45
N ASP A 107 2.89 10.70 -13.83
CA ASP A 107 1.84 10.86 -14.83
C ASP A 107 0.65 11.66 -14.29
N VAL A 108 0.82 12.99 -14.28
CA VAL A 108 -0.21 13.96 -13.89
C VAL A 108 -1.45 13.86 -14.80
N GLY A 109 -1.26 13.50 -16.07
CA GLY A 109 -2.34 13.38 -17.05
C GLY A 109 -3.31 12.25 -16.68
N MET A 110 -2.78 11.09 -16.28
CA MET A 110 -3.58 9.96 -15.84
C MET A 110 -4.33 10.27 -14.54
N LEU A 111 -3.66 10.87 -13.57
CA LEU A 111 -4.28 11.24 -12.28
C LEU A 111 -5.39 12.28 -12.44
N SER A 112 -5.21 13.25 -13.32
CA SER A 112 -6.19 14.33 -13.55
C SER A 112 -7.49 13.86 -14.22
N LYS A 113 -7.57 12.60 -14.71
CA LYS A 113 -8.82 12.02 -15.23
C LYS A 113 -9.82 11.69 -14.13
N ALA A 114 -9.37 11.59 -12.88
CA ALA A 114 -10.28 11.35 -11.75
C ALA A 114 -11.18 12.57 -11.51
N GLN A 115 -12.47 12.31 -11.32
CA GLN A 115 -13.46 13.36 -11.14
C GLN A 115 -13.16 14.24 -9.91
N GLY A 116 -13.09 15.52 -10.10
CA GLY A 116 -12.79 16.50 -9.04
C GLY A 116 -11.30 16.72 -8.80
N LEU A 117 -10.42 16.10 -9.59
CA LEU A 117 -8.98 16.25 -9.49
C LEU A 117 -8.46 17.13 -10.63
N GLY A 118 -8.12 18.37 -10.32
CA GLY A 118 -7.48 19.28 -11.27
C GLY A 118 -5.97 19.01 -11.42
N LYS A 119 -5.37 19.51 -12.50
CA LYS A 119 -3.94 19.34 -12.80
C LYS A 119 -3.03 19.72 -11.63
N LYS A 120 -3.26 20.88 -11.00
CA LYS A 120 -2.48 21.33 -9.83
C LYS A 120 -2.55 20.37 -8.63
N THR A 121 -3.73 19.77 -8.41
CA THR A 121 -3.90 18.79 -7.32
C THR A 121 -3.24 17.46 -7.66
N ALA A 122 -3.29 17.04 -8.93
CA ALA A 122 -2.58 15.86 -9.40
C ALA A 122 -1.05 16.03 -9.29
N GLU A 123 -0.50 17.19 -9.61
CA GLU A 123 0.91 17.53 -9.40
C GLU A 123 1.32 17.43 -7.93
N ARG A 124 0.46 17.92 -7.01
CA ARG A 124 0.70 17.79 -5.56
C ARG A 124 0.73 16.32 -5.11
N ILE A 125 -0.20 15.50 -5.59
CA ILE A 125 -0.20 14.06 -5.29
C ILE A 125 1.15 13.44 -5.66
N VAL A 126 1.64 13.73 -6.85
CA VAL A 126 2.94 13.22 -7.31
C VAL A 126 4.05 13.68 -6.38
N VAL A 127 4.17 14.98 -6.11
CA VAL A 127 5.23 15.53 -5.28
C VAL A 127 5.22 14.96 -3.86
N GLU A 128 4.03 14.87 -3.23
CA GLU A 128 3.93 14.48 -1.83
C GLU A 128 3.95 12.96 -1.59
N LEU A 129 3.60 12.16 -2.63
CA LEU A 129 3.48 10.71 -2.47
C LEU A 129 4.52 9.90 -3.24
N LYS A 130 5.26 10.47 -4.19
CA LYS A 130 6.23 9.75 -5.03
C LYS A 130 7.20 8.91 -4.20
N ASP A 131 7.83 9.49 -3.20
CA ASP A 131 8.82 8.82 -2.34
C ASP A 131 8.20 7.77 -1.39
N LYS A 132 6.87 7.83 -1.20
CA LYS A 132 6.15 6.91 -0.32
C LYS A 132 5.54 5.73 -1.04
N VAL A 133 5.32 5.88 -2.34
CA VAL A 133 4.74 4.85 -3.21
C VAL A 133 5.80 3.97 -3.83
N LEU A 134 7.01 4.51 -4.04
CA LEU A 134 8.16 3.72 -4.47
C LEU A 134 8.54 2.71 -3.37
N PRO A 135 8.68 1.43 -3.68
CA PRO A 135 9.25 0.47 -2.73
C PRO A 135 10.63 0.98 -2.30
N LYS A 136 10.93 0.92 -1.01
CA LYS A 136 12.21 1.39 -0.44
C LYS A 136 13.46 0.83 -1.13
N SER A 137 13.31 -0.24 -1.91
CA SER A 137 14.38 -0.87 -2.70
C SER A 137 14.84 -0.05 -3.92
N GLU A 138 14.04 0.89 -4.43
CA GLU A 138 14.41 1.67 -5.61
C GLU A 138 15.08 3.01 -5.25
N VAL A 139 14.85 3.53 -4.05
CA VAL A 139 15.46 4.78 -3.59
C VAL A 139 16.99 4.67 -3.44
N LEU A 140 17.50 3.46 -3.17
CA LEU A 140 18.95 3.22 -3.09
C LEU A 140 19.66 3.09 -4.44
N LYS A 141 18.91 2.98 -5.55
CA LYS A 141 19.48 2.92 -6.92
C LYS A 141 19.55 4.29 -7.61
N ALA A 142 18.82 5.29 -7.13
CA ALA A 142 18.78 6.62 -7.75
C ALA A 142 19.94 7.54 -7.34
N SER A 143 20.78 7.15 -6.38
CA SER A 143 21.93 7.95 -5.94
C SER A 143 23.29 7.52 -6.51
N ASN A 144 23.35 6.47 -7.32
CA ASN A 144 24.55 6.07 -8.04
C ASN A 144 24.14 5.54 -9.41
N ASP A 145 24.08 6.37 -10.45
CA ASP A 145 24.68 6.14 -11.75
C ASP A 145 24.16 7.14 -12.80
N GLY A 146 25.04 8.04 -13.15
CA GLY A 146 25.08 8.53 -14.53
C GLY A 146 25.82 7.51 -15.37
N ASN A 147 25.13 6.60 -16.04
CA ASN A 147 25.51 6.16 -17.37
C ASN A 147 24.44 5.29 -18.04
N SER A 148 24.26 5.55 -19.32
CA SER A 148 23.27 4.99 -20.23
C SER A 148 23.41 3.51 -20.49
N GLY A 149 22.29 2.81 -20.62
CA GLY A 149 22.25 1.47 -21.21
C GLY A 149 20.85 0.85 -21.19
N LYS A 150 20.18 0.88 -22.36
CA LYS A 150 18.95 0.15 -22.67
C LYS A 150 19.00 -1.28 -22.15
N ARG A 151 17.99 -1.72 -21.39
CA ARG A 151 17.59 -3.14 -21.36
C ARG A 151 16.07 -3.26 -21.27
N GLU A 152 15.56 -4.08 -22.17
CA GLU A 152 14.16 -4.42 -22.40
C GLU A 152 13.58 -5.26 -21.28
N ALA A 153 12.24 -5.19 -21.18
CA ALA A 153 11.40 -5.91 -20.22
C ALA A 153 11.53 -7.42 -20.33
N LYS A 154 11.60 -8.06 -19.21
CA LYS A 154 11.07 -9.32 -18.67
C LYS A 154 12.04 -9.79 -17.61
N ASP A 155 11.53 -9.84 -16.35
CA ASP A 155 11.90 -10.95 -15.49
C ASP A 155 11.23 -10.74 -14.13
N GLU A 156 10.47 -11.75 -13.75
CA GLU A 156 10.14 -12.04 -12.36
C GLU A 156 11.44 -12.03 -11.57
N LEU A 157 11.53 -11.17 -10.54
CA LEU A 157 12.71 -11.11 -9.67
C LEU A 157 12.93 -12.52 -9.07
N PRO A 158 14.15 -13.09 -9.13
CA PRO A 158 14.44 -14.37 -8.52
C PRO A 158 14.07 -14.34 -7.03
N VAL A 159 13.45 -15.41 -6.54
CA VAL A 159 13.01 -15.55 -5.14
C VAL A 159 14.17 -15.30 -4.16
N GLU A 160 15.40 -15.58 -4.57
CA GLU A 160 16.64 -15.32 -3.83
C GLU A 160 16.88 -13.84 -3.49
N PHE A 161 16.42 -12.93 -4.34
CA PHE A 161 16.61 -11.50 -4.13
C PHE A 161 15.63 -10.91 -3.09
N VAL A 162 14.43 -11.51 -2.99
CA VAL A 162 13.40 -11.11 -2.01
C VAL A 162 13.84 -11.54 -0.61
N THR A 163 14.32 -12.79 -0.46
CA THR A 163 14.75 -13.33 0.83
C THR A 163 15.99 -12.63 1.41
N TYR A 164 16.95 -12.24 0.57
CA TYR A 164 18.11 -11.46 1.00
C TYR A 164 17.72 -10.10 1.59
N HIS A 165 16.84 -9.39 0.89
CA HIS A 165 16.41 -8.06 1.31
C HIS A 165 15.59 -8.08 2.60
N ASP A 166 14.75 -9.10 2.77
CA ASP A 166 13.96 -9.31 3.99
C ASP A 166 14.85 -9.61 5.20
N ALA A 167 15.91 -10.39 5.02
CA ALA A 167 16.87 -10.69 6.07
C ALA A 167 17.66 -9.44 6.51
N VAL A 168 18.13 -8.62 5.57
CA VAL A 168 18.80 -7.34 5.89
C VAL A 168 17.82 -6.39 6.61
N SER A 169 16.59 -6.30 6.15
CA SER A 169 15.55 -5.45 6.75
C SER A 169 15.22 -5.88 8.19
N ALA A 170 15.17 -7.18 8.46
CA ALA A 170 14.98 -7.72 9.81
C ALA A 170 16.12 -7.33 10.76
N LEU A 171 17.38 -7.39 10.31
CA LEU A 171 18.53 -6.99 11.12
C LEU A 171 18.55 -5.48 11.40
N LEU A 172 18.12 -4.65 10.44
CA LEU A 172 17.95 -3.22 10.64
C LEU A 172 16.90 -2.89 11.70
N THR A 173 15.79 -3.64 11.73
CA THR A 173 14.73 -3.46 12.76
C THR A 173 15.21 -3.88 14.16
N LEU A 174 16.16 -4.79 14.24
CA LEU A 174 16.83 -5.20 15.49
C LEU A 174 17.93 -4.22 15.95
N GLY A 175 18.18 -3.14 15.19
CA GLY A 175 19.10 -2.07 15.56
C GLY A 175 20.52 -2.24 15.04
N TYR A 176 20.81 -3.19 14.18
CA TYR A 176 22.12 -3.33 13.53
C TYR A 176 22.32 -2.22 12.49
N LYS A 177 23.58 -1.79 12.30
CA LYS A 177 23.92 -0.82 11.25
C LYS A 177 23.77 -1.48 9.86
N ALA A 178 23.40 -0.68 8.87
CA ALA A 178 23.14 -1.18 7.51
C ALA A 178 24.32 -1.96 6.90
N ILE A 179 25.55 -1.49 7.13
CA ILE A 179 26.77 -2.14 6.64
C ILE A 179 26.99 -3.51 7.31
N ASP A 180 26.77 -3.58 8.62
CA ASP A 180 26.98 -4.81 9.40
C ASP A 180 25.88 -5.85 9.06
N ALA A 181 24.64 -5.39 8.87
CA ALA A 181 23.51 -6.22 8.47
C ALA A 181 23.71 -6.83 7.06
N ASP A 182 24.15 -6.02 6.09
CA ASP A 182 24.43 -6.47 4.73
C ASP A 182 25.57 -7.50 4.70
N GLN A 183 26.67 -7.24 5.41
CA GLN A 183 27.80 -8.17 5.50
C GLN A 183 27.41 -9.49 6.18
N ALA A 184 26.59 -9.44 7.23
CA ALA A 184 26.15 -10.64 7.93
C ALA A 184 25.28 -11.54 7.05
N VAL A 185 24.30 -10.96 6.33
CA VAL A 185 23.44 -11.71 5.42
C VAL A 185 24.22 -12.27 4.24
N ARG A 186 25.16 -11.51 3.65
CA ARG A 186 26.01 -11.95 2.56
C ARG A 186 26.87 -13.14 2.97
N LYS A 187 27.51 -13.06 4.13
CA LYS A 187 28.34 -14.12 4.69
C LYS A 187 27.53 -15.39 5.00
N ALA A 188 26.29 -15.23 5.48
CA ALA A 188 25.37 -16.33 5.72
C ALA A 188 24.92 -17.00 4.40
N SER A 189 24.60 -16.23 3.37
CA SER A 189 24.19 -16.76 2.05
C SER A 189 25.33 -17.51 1.35
N GLU A 190 26.57 -17.05 1.49
CA GLU A 190 27.76 -17.72 0.95
C GLU A 190 28.07 -19.04 1.67
N SER A 191 27.78 -19.13 2.98
CA SER A 191 28.10 -20.32 3.78
C SER A 191 27.03 -21.40 3.79
N LEU A 192 25.75 -21.04 3.63
CA LEU A 192 24.60 -21.92 3.82
C LEU A 192 23.81 -22.22 2.54
N GLY A 193 24.09 -21.51 1.43
CA GLY A 193 23.30 -21.55 0.20
C GLY A 193 22.01 -20.74 0.31
N ALA A 194 21.40 -20.41 -0.85
CA ALA A 194 20.28 -19.50 -0.95
C ALA A 194 19.02 -19.93 -0.16
N ASP A 195 18.77 -21.22 -0.04
CA ASP A 195 17.60 -21.78 0.65
C ASP A 195 17.67 -21.67 2.18
N ALA A 196 18.85 -21.52 2.75
CA ALA A 196 19.04 -21.49 4.21
C ALA A 196 18.76 -20.10 4.83
N VAL A 197 18.78 -19.05 4.04
CA VAL A 197 18.53 -17.66 4.52
C VAL A 197 17.11 -17.50 5.05
N SER A 198 16.15 -18.31 4.60
CA SER A 198 14.75 -18.28 5.04
C SER A 198 14.53 -18.76 6.49
N TYR A 199 15.48 -19.49 7.07
CA TYR A 199 15.36 -20.11 8.41
C TYR A 199 16.24 -19.46 9.49
N THR A 200 16.95 -18.38 9.20
CA THR A 200 17.91 -17.74 10.13
C THR A 200 17.27 -17.18 11.39
N HIS A 201 15.97 -16.90 11.40
CA HIS A 201 15.26 -16.40 12.59
C HIS A 201 15.13 -17.47 13.71
N LEU A 202 15.30 -18.76 13.40
CA LEU A 202 15.23 -19.86 14.38
C LEU A 202 16.58 -20.20 15.02
N THR A 203 17.72 -19.74 14.46
CA THR A 203 19.07 -20.14 14.90
C THR A 203 19.96 -19.01 15.41
N LEU A 204 19.49 -17.78 15.42
CA LEU A 204 20.26 -16.59 15.84
C LEU A 204 20.84 -16.56 17.26
N PRO A 205 20.32 -17.31 18.29
CA PRO A 205 20.92 -17.28 19.61
C PRO A 205 22.30 -17.96 19.73
N THR A 206 22.70 -18.76 18.73
CA THR A 206 23.86 -19.65 18.90
C THR A 206 25.15 -19.15 18.23
N ILE A 207 25.10 -18.15 17.34
CA ILE A 207 26.26 -17.74 16.52
C ILE A 207 27.03 -16.56 17.12
N PHE A 208 26.52 -15.85 18.12
CA PHE A 208 27.19 -14.68 18.73
C PHE A 208 27.62 -14.92 20.18
N ARG A 209 28.27 -16.07 20.44
CA ARG A 209 29.09 -16.25 21.63
C ARG A 209 30.51 -16.58 21.19
N VAL A 210 31.27 -15.58 20.88
CA VAL A 210 32.75 -15.48 21.13
C VAL A 210 33.09 -13.99 21.22
#